data_78428c3d76ea9b623416634aba6dd147
#
_entry.id   78428c3d76ea9b623416634aba6dd147
#
_cell.length_a   1.000
_cell.length_b   1.000
_cell.length_c   1.000
_cell.angle_alpha   90.00
_cell.angle_beta   90.00
_cell.angle_gamma   90.00
#
_symmetry.space_group_name_H-M   'P 1'
#
loop_
_entity.id
_entity.type
_entity.pdbx_description
1 polymer ?
#
loop_
_entity_poly.entity_id
_entity_poly.type
_entity_poly.pdbx_seq_one_letter_code
_entity_poly.pdbx_strand_id
1 'polypeptide(L)'
;MALEKIELAKLLGVYGSMLTDKQRDALAMYCDYDCSLAEIADEVGISRQGVRDLLVNAEKTLTKLEDNLHLAKFVAELTIAVANDDIERVSEIVNNYVAKE
;
A
#
# COMPACT_ATOMS: atom_id res chain seq x y z
N MET A 1 -2.60 11.35 -8.05
CA MET A 1 -2.00 10.86 -6.79
C MET A 1 -0.48 10.95 -6.88
N ALA A 2 0.18 11.14 -5.74
CA ALA A 2 1.61 11.34 -5.71
C ALA A 2 2.40 10.04 -5.95
N LEU A 3 1.92 8.91 -5.44
CA LEU A 3 2.59 7.62 -5.62
C LEU A 3 2.15 6.93 -6.90
N GLU A 4 3.07 6.17 -7.49
CA GLU A 4 2.75 5.35 -8.64
C GLU A 4 1.92 4.13 -8.22
N LYS A 5 1.21 3.54 -9.18
CA LYS A 5 0.32 2.40 -8.93
C LYS A 5 1.03 1.23 -8.29
N ILE A 6 2.26 0.93 -8.71
CA ILE A 6 3.01 -0.19 -8.16
C ILE A 6 3.34 0.02 -6.68
N GLU A 7 3.68 1.26 -6.29
CA GLU A 7 3.95 1.59 -4.89
C GLU A 7 2.67 1.55 -4.06
N LEU A 8 1.58 2.09 -4.60
CA LEU A 8 0.28 2.02 -3.95
C LEU A 8 -0.16 0.57 -3.74
N ALA A 9 0.03 -0.28 -4.74
CA ALA A 9 -0.30 -1.70 -4.64
C ALA A 9 0.47 -2.39 -3.52
N LYS A 10 1.76 -2.07 -3.37
CA LYS A 10 2.59 -2.63 -2.28
C LYS A 10 2.06 -2.20 -0.91
N LEU A 11 1.76 -0.92 -0.75
CA LEU A 11 1.22 -0.40 0.52
C LEU A 11 -0.18 -0.97 0.80
N LEU A 12 -1.00 -1.12 -0.23
CA LEU A 12 -2.31 -1.73 -0.11
C LEU A 12 -2.21 -3.18 0.37
N GLY A 13 -1.23 -3.93 -0.14
CA GLY A 13 -0.99 -5.30 0.27
C GLY A 13 -0.65 -5.44 1.76
N VAL A 14 0.10 -4.48 2.29
CA VAL A 14 0.54 -4.51 3.69
C VAL A 14 -0.52 -3.90 4.63
N TYR A 15 -1.10 -2.76 4.24
CA TYR A 15 -1.96 -1.96 5.12
C TYR A 15 -3.44 -1.95 4.72
N GLY A 16 -3.84 -2.72 3.72
CA GLY A 16 -5.21 -2.65 3.18
C GLY A 16 -6.30 -2.83 4.22
N SER A 17 -6.06 -3.67 5.23
CA SER A 17 -7.03 -3.90 6.30
C SER A 17 -7.28 -2.66 7.18
N MET A 18 -6.42 -1.65 7.09
CA MET A 18 -6.56 -0.40 7.84
C MET A 18 -7.39 0.64 7.09
N LEU A 19 -7.77 0.35 5.85
CA LEU A 19 -8.63 1.22 5.06
C LEU A 19 -10.10 0.82 5.23
N THR A 20 -11.00 1.76 4.93
CA THR A 20 -12.42 1.41 4.83
C THR A 20 -12.61 0.47 3.63
N ASP A 21 -13.71 -0.28 3.63
CA ASP A 21 -14.01 -1.21 2.53
C ASP A 21 -14.06 -0.48 1.18
N LYS A 22 -14.71 0.70 1.15
CA LYS A 22 -14.79 1.50 -0.08
C LYS A 22 -13.42 1.96 -0.57
N GLN A 23 -12.57 2.43 0.35
CA GLN A 23 -11.22 2.86 0.01
C GLN A 23 -10.40 1.70 -0.54
N ARG A 24 -10.44 0.57 0.15
CA ARG A 24 -9.69 -0.62 -0.26
C ARG A 24 -10.14 -1.12 -1.63
N ASP A 25 -11.45 -1.25 -1.82
CA ASP A 25 -11.99 -1.75 -3.08
C ASP A 25 -11.69 -0.81 -4.26
N ALA A 26 -11.89 0.50 -4.06
CA ALA A 26 -11.57 1.49 -5.09
C ALA A 26 -10.08 1.50 -5.44
N LEU A 27 -9.23 1.41 -4.43
CA LEU A 27 -7.79 1.42 -4.65
C LEU A 27 -7.32 0.14 -5.35
N ALA A 28 -7.89 -1.02 -5.01
CA ALA A 28 -7.61 -2.28 -5.69
C ALA A 28 -8.02 -2.22 -7.16
N MET A 29 -9.18 -1.67 -7.47
CA MET A 29 -9.62 -1.48 -8.86
C MET A 29 -8.65 -0.59 -9.63
N TYR A 30 -8.18 0.47 -9.00
CA TYR A 30 -7.24 1.40 -9.61
C TYR A 30 -5.85 0.79 -9.84
N CYS A 31 -5.30 0.10 -8.83
CA CYS A 31 -3.93 -0.42 -8.84
C CYS A 31 -3.81 -1.80 -9.51
N ASP A 32 -4.72 -2.71 -9.15
CA ASP A 32 -4.59 -4.12 -9.54
C ASP A 32 -5.29 -4.43 -10.86
N TYR A 33 -6.41 -3.75 -11.14
CA TYR A 33 -7.23 -4.00 -12.32
C TYR A 33 -7.17 -2.88 -13.35
N ASP A 34 -6.36 -1.86 -13.08
CA ASP A 34 -6.14 -0.73 -13.99
C ASP A 34 -7.43 -0.07 -14.48
N CYS A 35 -8.42 0.02 -13.60
CA CYS A 35 -9.69 0.64 -13.92
C CYS A 35 -9.55 2.17 -14.02
N SER A 36 -10.34 2.77 -14.92
CA SER A 36 -10.45 4.22 -15.01
C SER A 36 -11.29 4.76 -13.85
N LEU A 37 -11.20 6.07 -13.60
CA LEU A 37 -12.04 6.72 -12.59
C LEU A 37 -13.52 6.55 -12.91
N ALA A 38 -13.89 6.60 -14.20
CA ALA A 38 -15.26 6.39 -14.63
C ALA A 38 -15.75 4.98 -14.30
N GLU A 39 -14.93 3.96 -14.56
CA GLU A 39 -15.26 2.57 -14.26
C GLU A 39 -15.44 2.35 -12.76
N ILE A 40 -14.54 2.92 -11.95
CA ILE A 40 -14.62 2.83 -10.49
C ILE A 40 -15.88 3.55 -10.00
N ALA A 41 -16.17 4.75 -10.53
CA ALA A 41 -17.36 5.52 -10.16
C ALA A 41 -18.65 4.73 -10.41
N ASP A 42 -18.73 4.07 -11.57
CA ASP A 42 -19.89 3.25 -11.91
C ASP A 42 -20.05 2.07 -10.95
N GLU A 43 -18.94 1.39 -10.63
CA GLU A 43 -18.97 0.21 -9.77
C GLU A 43 -19.27 0.57 -8.31
N VAL A 44 -18.67 1.64 -7.81
CA VAL A 44 -18.84 2.07 -6.40
C VAL A 44 -20.11 2.87 -6.19
N GLY A 45 -20.67 3.44 -7.26
CA GLY A 45 -21.91 4.22 -7.20
C GLY A 45 -21.73 5.64 -6.68
N ILE A 46 -20.60 6.26 -6.98
CA ILE A 46 -20.30 7.65 -6.63
C ILE A 46 -19.81 8.42 -7.86
N SER A 47 -19.61 9.73 -7.73
CA SER A 47 -19.10 10.55 -8.82
C SER A 47 -17.60 10.27 -9.07
N ARG A 48 -17.10 10.64 -10.26
CA ARG A 48 -15.67 10.57 -10.56
C ARG A 48 -14.85 11.40 -9.60
N GLN A 49 -15.34 12.58 -9.23
CA GLN A 49 -14.67 13.42 -8.25
C GLN A 49 -14.65 12.73 -6.88
N GLY A 50 -15.74 12.07 -6.51
CA GLY A 50 -15.79 11.26 -5.28
C GLY A 50 -14.78 10.14 -5.28
N VAL A 51 -14.58 9.46 -6.42
CA VAL A 51 -13.54 8.44 -6.56
C VAL A 51 -12.16 9.04 -6.36
N ARG A 52 -11.89 10.18 -7.01
CA ARG A 52 -10.59 10.86 -6.87
C ARG A 52 -10.30 11.20 -5.43
N ASP A 53 -11.29 11.77 -4.73
CA ASP A 53 -11.14 12.11 -3.31
C ASP A 53 -10.91 10.87 -2.45
N LEU A 54 -11.64 9.80 -2.75
CA LEU A 54 -11.50 8.52 -2.06
C LEU A 54 -10.10 7.95 -2.20
N LEU A 55 -9.56 7.95 -3.43
CA LEU A 55 -8.21 7.45 -3.71
C LEU A 55 -7.12 8.31 -3.05
N VAL A 56 -7.27 9.64 -3.12
CA VAL A 56 -6.31 10.56 -2.48
C VAL A 56 -6.28 10.35 -0.97
N ASN A 57 -7.44 10.20 -0.35
CA ASN A 57 -7.52 9.98 1.09
C ASN A 57 -6.96 8.62 1.48
N ALA A 58 -7.19 7.58 0.68
CA ALA A 58 -6.60 6.26 0.90
C ALA A 58 -5.07 6.34 0.82
N GLU A 59 -4.53 7.02 -0.19
CA GLU A 59 -3.09 7.21 -0.33
C GLU A 59 -2.49 7.92 0.89
N LYS A 60 -3.15 8.97 1.38
CA LYS A 60 -2.69 9.69 2.57
C LYS A 60 -2.61 8.78 3.79
N THR A 61 -3.62 7.94 3.98
CA THR A 61 -3.65 6.98 5.09
C THR A 61 -2.51 5.97 4.97
N LEU A 62 -2.31 5.40 3.79
CA LEU A 62 -1.24 4.43 3.55
C LEU A 62 0.14 5.04 3.74
N THR A 63 0.36 6.24 3.23
CA THR A 63 1.63 6.95 3.37
C THR A 63 1.94 7.24 4.84
N LYS A 64 0.94 7.69 5.59
CA LYS A 64 1.10 7.97 7.02
C LYS A 64 1.46 6.71 7.80
N LEU A 65 0.79 5.59 7.49
CA LEU A 65 1.09 4.30 8.12
C LEU A 65 2.52 3.87 7.84
N GLU A 66 2.95 3.96 6.59
CA GLU A 66 4.31 3.58 6.22
C GLU A 66 5.36 4.52 6.83
N ASP A 67 5.10 5.82 6.87
CA ASP A 67 6.01 6.79 7.48
C ASP A 67 6.22 6.50 8.97
N ASN A 68 5.18 6.02 9.64
CA ASN A 68 5.25 5.71 11.07
C ASN A 68 5.77 4.31 11.36
N LEU A 69 5.39 3.32 10.58
CA LEU A 69 5.65 1.91 10.88
C LEU A 69 6.80 1.30 10.09
N HIS A 70 7.05 1.78 8.88
CA HIS A 70 8.06 1.23 7.96
C HIS A 70 7.90 -0.28 7.71
N LEU A 71 6.68 -0.79 7.85
CA LEU A 71 6.41 -2.23 7.75
C LEU A 71 6.52 -2.72 6.32
N ALA A 72 6.07 -1.94 5.33
CA ALA A 72 6.19 -2.35 3.94
C ALA A 72 7.65 -2.47 3.51
N LYS A 73 8.49 -1.53 3.92
CA LYS A 73 9.93 -1.57 3.66
C LYS A 73 10.57 -2.78 4.33
N PHE A 74 10.22 -3.03 5.59
CA PHE A 74 10.71 -4.17 6.36
C PHE A 74 10.37 -5.49 5.66
N VAL A 75 9.11 -5.68 5.28
CA VAL A 75 8.66 -6.89 4.58
C VAL A 75 9.36 -7.06 3.24
N ALA A 76 9.53 -5.97 2.48
CA ALA A 76 10.19 -6.01 1.18
C ALA A 76 11.66 -6.45 1.32
N GLU A 77 12.38 -5.88 2.27
CA GLU A 77 13.78 -6.23 2.51
C GLU A 77 13.93 -7.68 2.97
N LEU A 78 13.05 -8.12 3.89
CA LEU A 78 13.05 -9.52 4.34
C LEU A 78 12.76 -10.49 3.20
N THR A 79 11.80 -10.16 2.36
CA THR A 79 11.41 -11.01 1.23
C THR A 79 12.61 -11.25 0.30
N ILE A 80 13.38 -10.22 0.01
CA ILE A 80 14.57 -10.32 -0.83
C ILE A 80 15.63 -11.19 -0.14
N ALA A 81 15.90 -10.94 1.14
CA ALA A 81 16.90 -11.68 1.88
C ALA A 81 16.55 -13.18 2.00
N VAL A 82 15.29 -13.49 2.25
CA VAL A 82 14.78 -14.86 2.31
C VAL A 82 14.93 -15.54 0.95
N ALA A 83 14.57 -14.85 -0.13
CA ALA A 83 14.68 -15.40 -1.48
C ALA A 83 16.14 -15.73 -1.86
N ASN A 84 17.10 -15.00 -1.28
CA ASN A 84 18.52 -15.21 -1.51
C ASN A 84 19.18 -16.15 -0.48
N ASP A 85 18.41 -16.74 0.42
CA ASP A 85 18.90 -17.58 1.51
C ASP A 85 19.96 -16.88 2.37
N ASP A 86 19.84 -15.55 2.50
CA ASP A 86 20.82 -14.72 3.21
C ASP A 86 20.40 -14.55 4.67
N ILE A 87 20.75 -15.52 5.51
CA ILE A 87 20.39 -15.54 6.92
C ILE A 87 21.01 -14.36 7.70
N GLU A 88 22.24 -14.00 7.37
CA GLU A 88 22.90 -12.87 8.03
C GLU A 88 22.15 -11.56 7.73
N ARG A 89 21.71 -11.39 6.49
CA ARG A 89 20.95 -10.20 6.11
C ARG A 89 19.57 -10.20 6.78
N VAL A 90 18.92 -11.34 6.90
CA VAL A 90 17.63 -11.45 7.62
C VAL A 90 17.80 -10.98 9.06
N SER A 91 18.82 -11.48 9.76
CA SER A 91 19.10 -11.08 11.15
C SER A 91 19.38 -9.59 11.27
N GLU A 92 20.15 -9.02 10.36
CA GLU A 92 20.48 -7.61 10.33
C GLU A 92 19.22 -6.75 10.14
N ILE A 93 18.36 -7.12 9.19
CA ILE A 93 17.11 -6.40 8.89
C ILE A 93 16.18 -6.41 10.12
N VAL A 94 16.01 -7.58 10.75
CA VAL A 94 15.17 -7.72 11.94
C VAL A 94 15.71 -6.87 13.10
N ASN A 95 17.02 -6.97 13.35
CA ASN A 95 17.64 -6.23 14.44
C ASN A 95 17.54 -4.71 14.22
N ASN A 96 17.73 -4.25 12.98
CA ASN A 96 17.61 -2.83 12.66
C ASN A 96 16.17 -2.33 12.84
N TYR A 97 15.19 -3.15 12.46
CA TYR A 97 13.80 -2.77 12.61
C TYR A 97 13.40 -2.67 14.08
N VAL A 98 13.81 -3.65 14.88
CA VAL A 98 13.51 -3.69 16.32
C VAL A 98 14.20 -2.53 17.08
N ALA A 99 15.41 -2.18 16.69
CA ALA A 99 16.17 -1.10 17.31
C ALA A 99 15.66 0.29 16.94
N LYS A 100 14.83 0.41 15.92
CA LYS A 100 14.32 1.69 15.44
C LYS A 100 13.23 2.21 16.39
N GLU A 101 13.44 3.38 16.91
CA GLU A 101 12.53 4.02 17.86
C GLU A 101 11.78 5.18 17.22
#